data_aa45995d7bfd5c9f0dd49a19d6022c23
#
_entry.id   aa45995d7bfd5c9f0dd49a19d6022c23
#
_cell.length_a   1.000
_cell.length_b   1.000
_cell.length_c   1.000
_cell.angle_alpha   90.00
_cell.angle_beta   90.00
_cell.angle_gamma   90.00
#
_symmetry.space_group_name_H-M   'P 1'
#
loop_
_entity.id
_entity.type
_entity.pdbx_description
1 polymer ?
#
loop_
_entity_poly.entity_id
_entity_poly.type
_entity_poly.pdbx_seq_one_letter_code
_entity_poly.pdbx_strand_id
1 'polypeptide(L)'
;MMRKILRGLLSFYVGVIGVIHFVRPEPFVAIMPKMFPAPLFLVYLSGFFEIAGAIGVQIPVTRRAASIGLMALLVAVFPANINMAINHIQLPGLPAQPDFMLWVRLAFQPLFIYWAWWVGRESAPKFETA
;
A
#
# COMPACT_ATOMS: atom_id res chain seq x y z
N MET A 1 2.29 18.25 -14.59
CA MET A 1 1.45 18.68 -13.46
C MET A 1 0.64 17.52 -12.89
N MET A 2 -0.13 16.82 -13.69
CA MET A 2 -0.99 15.71 -13.23
C MET A 2 -0.19 14.61 -12.50
N ARG A 3 0.96 14.22 -13.05
CA ARG A 3 1.82 13.20 -12.45
C ARG A 3 2.33 13.59 -11.05
N LYS A 4 2.66 14.87 -10.85
CA LYS A 4 3.06 15.39 -9.54
C LYS A 4 1.92 15.31 -8.53
N ILE A 5 0.71 15.67 -8.95
CA ILE A 5 -0.50 15.61 -8.12
C ILE A 5 -0.80 14.16 -7.73
N LEU A 6 -0.81 13.25 -8.71
CA LEU A 6 -1.09 11.83 -8.47
C LEU A 6 -0.02 11.16 -7.60
N ARG A 7 1.24 11.56 -7.75
CA ARG A 7 2.32 11.10 -6.87
C ARG A 7 2.12 11.59 -5.44
N GLY A 8 1.75 12.87 -5.27
CA GLY A 8 1.44 13.43 -3.97
C GLY A 8 0.26 12.73 -3.30
N LEU A 9 -0.80 12.46 -4.05
CA LEU A 9 -1.98 11.73 -3.56
C LEU A 9 -1.62 10.29 -3.15
N LEU A 10 -0.83 9.59 -3.95
CA LEU A 10 -0.36 8.24 -3.62
C LEU A 10 0.46 8.25 -2.33
N SER A 11 1.43 9.16 -2.21
CA SER A 11 2.25 9.29 -1.01
C SER A 11 1.42 9.58 0.23
N PHE A 12 0.47 10.48 0.12
CA PHE A 12 -0.43 10.81 1.22
C PHE A 12 -1.26 9.59 1.64
N TYR A 13 -1.88 8.91 0.68
CA TYR A 13 -2.71 7.74 0.93
C TYR A 13 -1.90 6.61 1.58
N VAL A 14 -0.79 6.23 0.96
CA VAL A 14 0.07 5.14 1.46
C VAL A 14 0.71 5.50 2.80
N GLY A 15 1.15 6.75 2.96
CA GLY A 15 1.74 7.24 4.20
C GLY A 15 0.76 7.21 5.36
N VAL A 16 -0.48 7.64 5.15
CA VAL A 16 -1.53 7.59 6.17
C VAL A 16 -1.84 6.14 6.56
N ILE A 17 -2.02 5.26 5.58
CA ILE A 17 -2.27 3.84 5.84
C ILE A 17 -1.09 3.22 6.60
N GLY A 18 0.15 3.55 6.24
CA GLY A 18 1.34 3.08 6.95
C GLY A 18 1.38 3.53 8.41
N VAL A 19 1.00 4.77 8.68
CA VAL A 19 0.89 5.27 10.08
C VAL A 19 -0.20 4.51 10.83
N ILE A 20 -1.34 4.24 10.21
CA ILE A 20 -2.45 3.51 10.83
C ILE A 20 -2.01 2.08 11.22
N HIS A 21 -1.10 1.46 10.46
CA HIS A 21 -0.53 0.16 10.84
C HIS A 21 0.13 0.17 12.23
N PHE A 22 0.71 1.29 12.64
CA PHE A 22 1.32 1.44 13.95
C PHE A 22 0.33 1.89 15.02
N VAL A 23 -0.60 2.79 14.67
CA VAL A 23 -1.54 3.37 15.63
C VAL A 23 -2.69 2.41 15.94
N ARG A 24 -3.18 1.70 14.93
CA ARG A 24 -4.29 0.74 15.05
C ARG A 24 -4.01 -0.50 14.22
N PRO A 25 -3.13 -1.39 14.71
CA PRO A 25 -2.76 -2.60 13.96
C PRO A 25 -3.87 -3.66 13.92
N GLU A 26 -4.85 -3.61 14.82
CA GLU A 26 -5.85 -4.66 15.00
C GLU A 26 -6.62 -5.01 13.70
N PRO A 27 -7.12 -4.03 12.91
CA PRO A 27 -7.80 -4.35 11.66
C PRO A 27 -6.93 -5.12 10.66
N PHE A 28 -5.64 -4.80 10.61
CA PHE A 28 -4.70 -5.44 9.68
C PHE A 28 -4.33 -6.86 10.15
N VAL A 29 -4.17 -7.05 11.45
CA VAL A 29 -3.96 -8.38 12.03
C VAL A 29 -5.17 -9.28 11.80
N ALA A 30 -6.38 -8.72 11.89
CA ALA A 30 -7.63 -9.47 11.72
C ALA A 30 -7.77 -10.12 10.34
N ILE A 31 -7.24 -9.49 9.29
CA ILE A 31 -7.31 -10.00 7.92
C ILE A 31 -6.12 -10.88 7.53
N MET A 32 -5.11 -10.96 8.39
CA MET A 32 -3.91 -11.76 8.12
C MET A 32 -4.26 -13.25 8.06
N PRO A 33 -3.88 -13.99 7.00
CA PRO A 33 -4.05 -15.44 6.98
C PRO A 33 -3.36 -16.12 8.16
N LYS A 34 -4.03 -17.09 8.76
CA LYS A 34 -3.53 -17.77 9.98
C LYS A 34 -2.21 -18.51 9.79
N MET A 35 -1.86 -18.84 8.53
CA MET A 35 -0.62 -19.51 8.19
C MET A 35 0.62 -18.63 8.36
N PHE A 36 0.47 -17.31 8.38
CA PHE A 36 1.61 -16.41 8.53
C PHE A 36 2.04 -16.30 10.00
N PRO A 37 3.35 -16.47 10.29
CA PRO A 37 3.89 -16.30 11.64
C PRO A 37 3.95 -14.81 12.02
N ALA A 38 3.88 -14.52 13.34
CA ALA A 38 4.08 -13.19 13.90
C ALA A 38 3.28 -12.09 13.16
N PRO A 39 1.93 -12.17 13.13
CA PRO A 39 1.12 -11.24 12.32
C PRO A 39 1.30 -9.78 12.72
N LEU A 40 1.45 -9.47 13.99
CA LEU A 40 1.67 -8.10 14.47
C LEU A 40 2.98 -7.53 13.94
N PHE A 41 4.05 -8.33 13.95
CA PHE A 41 5.34 -7.92 13.39
C PHE A 41 5.22 -7.64 11.89
N LEU A 42 4.52 -8.49 11.15
CA LEU A 42 4.32 -8.31 9.71
C LEU A 42 3.51 -7.04 9.39
N VAL A 43 2.52 -6.74 10.22
CA VAL A 43 1.76 -5.50 10.09
C VAL A 43 2.64 -4.27 10.31
N TYR A 44 3.46 -4.27 11.34
CA TYR A 44 4.40 -3.16 11.58
C TYR A 44 5.45 -3.05 10.48
N LEU A 45 5.97 -4.16 9.99
CA LEU A 45 6.92 -4.19 8.89
C LEU A 45 6.31 -3.60 7.61
N SER A 46 5.08 -3.96 7.29
CA SER A 46 4.32 -3.40 6.16
C SER A 46 4.15 -1.89 6.31
N GLY A 47 3.74 -1.43 7.47
CA GLY A 47 3.59 0.00 7.75
C GLY A 47 4.89 0.78 7.60
N PHE A 48 6.00 0.21 8.05
CA PHE A 48 7.32 0.81 7.87
C PHE A 48 7.66 0.99 6.38
N PHE A 49 7.48 -0.05 5.57
CA PHE A 49 7.76 0.02 4.14
C PHE A 49 6.79 0.93 3.39
N GLU A 50 5.55 1.02 3.82
CA GLU A 50 4.59 1.98 3.25
C GLU A 50 5.02 3.42 3.48
N ILE A 51 5.43 3.76 4.69
CA ILE A 51 5.94 5.10 5.01
C ILE A 51 7.23 5.39 4.23
N ALA A 52 8.17 4.45 4.24
CA ALA A 52 9.41 4.58 3.49
C ALA A 52 9.16 4.76 1.99
N GLY A 53 8.24 3.99 1.43
CA GLY A 53 7.83 4.10 0.03
C GLY A 53 7.15 5.43 -0.28
N ALA A 54 6.27 5.89 0.59
CA ALA A 54 5.59 7.19 0.45
C ALA A 54 6.57 8.35 0.40
N ILE A 55 7.59 8.32 1.23
CA ILE A 55 8.67 9.33 1.23
C ILE A 55 9.54 9.15 -0.01
N GLY A 56 9.95 7.92 -0.30
CA GLY A 56 10.89 7.61 -1.38
C GLY A 56 10.39 7.99 -2.77
N VAL A 57 9.09 7.86 -3.05
CA VAL A 57 8.55 8.26 -4.37
C VAL A 57 8.56 9.77 -4.59
N GLN A 58 8.65 10.58 -3.54
CA GLN A 58 8.77 12.03 -3.66
C GLN A 58 10.20 12.45 -4.04
N ILE A 59 11.19 11.67 -3.68
CA ILE A 59 12.61 11.97 -3.91
C ILE A 59 13.02 11.43 -5.28
N PRO A 60 13.49 12.27 -6.22
CA PRO A 60 13.77 11.83 -7.59
C PRO A 60 14.74 10.65 -7.68
N VAL A 61 15.79 10.63 -6.85
CA VAL A 61 16.82 9.58 -6.86
C VAL A 61 16.27 8.22 -6.44
N THR A 62 15.36 8.19 -5.48
CA THR A 62 14.81 6.95 -4.90
C THR A 62 13.44 6.58 -5.49
N ARG A 63 12.86 7.43 -6.29
CA ARG A 63 11.48 7.30 -6.78
C ARG A 63 11.20 5.95 -7.44
N ARG A 64 12.05 5.53 -8.35
CA ARG A 64 11.87 4.26 -9.05
C ARG A 64 11.97 3.06 -8.10
N ALA A 65 12.97 3.06 -7.23
CA ALA A 65 13.14 2.00 -6.24
C ALA A 65 11.97 1.95 -5.26
N ALA A 66 11.52 3.12 -4.78
CA ALA A 66 10.36 3.22 -3.90
C ALA A 66 9.08 2.74 -4.58
N SER A 67 8.87 3.10 -5.85
CA SER A 67 7.73 2.62 -6.63
C SER A 67 7.72 1.10 -6.75
N ILE A 68 8.85 0.49 -7.10
CA ILE A 68 8.98 -0.97 -7.19
C ILE A 68 8.72 -1.60 -5.82
N GLY A 69 9.26 -1.03 -4.75
CA GLY A 69 9.02 -1.49 -3.38
C GLY A 69 7.55 -1.45 -2.99
N LEU A 70 6.84 -0.37 -3.32
CA LEU A 70 5.40 -0.26 -3.07
C LEU A 70 4.60 -1.28 -3.89
N MET A 71 4.97 -1.50 -5.14
CA MET A 71 4.33 -2.55 -5.96
C MET A 71 4.50 -3.93 -5.35
N ALA A 72 5.72 -4.26 -4.92
CA ALA A 72 6.02 -5.52 -4.27
C ALA A 72 5.25 -5.68 -2.96
N LEU A 73 5.13 -4.61 -2.17
CA LEU A 73 4.37 -4.59 -0.93
C LEU A 73 2.88 -4.82 -1.18
N LEU A 74 2.31 -4.14 -2.19
CA LEU A 74 0.91 -4.33 -2.57
C LEU A 74 0.61 -5.76 -3.00
N VAL A 75 1.54 -6.39 -3.73
CA VAL A 75 1.43 -7.82 -4.07
C VAL A 75 1.52 -8.68 -2.82
N ALA A 76 2.43 -8.36 -1.89
CA ALA A 76 2.64 -9.13 -0.67
C ALA A 76 1.44 -9.08 0.29
N VAL A 77 0.69 -7.97 0.32
CA VAL A 77 -0.53 -7.85 1.15
C VAL A 77 -1.79 -8.39 0.46
N PHE A 78 -1.70 -8.78 -0.79
CA PHE A 78 -2.83 -9.31 -1.55
C PHE A 78 -3.44 -10.56 -0.88
N PRO A 79 -2.68 -11.53 -0.35
CA PRO A 79 -3.23 -12.65 0.39
C PRO A 79 -4.12 -12.25 1.57
N ALA A 80 -3.78 -11.19 2.29
CA ALA A 80 -4.60 -10.68 3.39
C ALA A 80 -5.95 -10.16 2.89
N ASN A 81 -5.95 -9.42 1.79
CA ASN A 81 -7.18 -8.92 1.18
C ASN A 81 -8.03 -10.06 0.60
N ILE A 82 -7.42 -11.08 0.01
CA ILE A 82 -8.12 -12.28 -0.45
C ILE A 82 -8.76 -13.00 0.74
N ASN A 83 -8.02 -13.18 1.83
CA ASN A 83 -8.51 -13.80 3.05
C ASN A 83 -9.72 -13.05 3.62
N MET A 84 -9.65 -11.72 3.64
CA MET A 84 -10.76 -10.87 4.06
C MET A 84 -12.02 -11.10 3.22
N ALA A 85 -11.87 -11.14 1.90
CA ALA A 85 -13.00 -11.30 0.99
C ALA A 85 -13.62 -12.70 1.08
N ILE A 86 -12.80 -13.75 1.08
CA ILE A 86 -13.27 -15.15 1.09
C ILE A 86 -13.93 -15.51 2.42
N ASN A 87 -13.36 -15.05 3.54
CA ASN A 87 -13.83 -15.39 4.88
C ASN A 87 -14.75 -14.34 5.49
N HIS A 88 -15.17 -13.34 4.73
CA HIS A 88 -16.09 -12.27 5.15
C HIS A 88 -15.66 -11.58 6.44
N ILE A 89 -14.36 -11.32 6.59
CA ILE A 89 -13.78 -10.76 7.80
C ILE A 89 -14.18 -9.29 7.91
N GLN A 90 -14.79 -8.94 9.05
CA GLN A 90 -15.10 -7.56 9.39
C GLN A 90 -13.96 -6.95 10.20
N LEU A 91 -13.69 -5.65 9.95
CA LEU A 91 -12.60 -4.95 10.62
C LEU A 91 -13.03 -4.52 12.04
N PRO A 92 -12.27 -4.89 13.08
CA PRO A 92 -12.58 -4.50 14.45
C PRO A 92 -12.67 -2.98 14.61
N GLY A 93 -13.71 -2.53 15.32
CA GLY A 93 -13.93 -1.11 15.60
C GLY A 93 -14.45 -0.27 14.43
N LEU A 94 -14.76 -0.89 13.30
CA LEU A 94 -15.34 -0.23 12.13
C LEU A 94 -16.75 -0.76 11.85
N PRO A 95 -17.60 0.03 11.18
CA PRO A 95 -18.92 -0.45 10.77
C PRO A 95 -18.82 -1.69 9.89
N ALA A 96 -19.78 -2.61 10.02
CA ALA A 96 -19.84 -3.79 9.17
C ALA A 96 -19.99 -3.39 7.70
N GLN A 97 -19.20 -4.02 6.85
CA GLN A 97 -19.23 -3.80 5.40
C GLN A 97 -19.96 -4.93 4.70
N PRO A 98 -20.79 -4.63 3.68
CA PRO A 98 -21.42 -5.69 2.89
C PRO A 98 -20.37 -6.47 2.09
N ASP A 99 -20.65 -7.74 1.79
CA ASP A 99 -19.71 -8.64 1.12
C ASP A 99 -19.19 -8.08 -0.19
N PHE A 100 -20.03 -7.42 -0.99
CA PHE A 100 -19.58 -6.88 -2.27
C PHE A 100 -18.48 -5.81 -2.11
N MET A 101 -18.46 -5.07 -1.00
CA MET A 101 -17.41 -4.08 -0.72
C MET A 101 -16.06 -4.74 -0.46
N LEU A 102 -16.05 -5.93 0.14
CA LEU A 102 -14.82 -6.70 0.34
C LEU A 102 -14.21 -7.11 -0.99
N TRP A 103 -15.04 -7.52 -1.96
CA TRP A 103 -14.59 -7.84 -3.31
C TRP A 103 -14.19 -6.62 -4.11
N VAL A 104 -14.87 -5.49 -3.93
CA VAL A 104 -14.50 -4.20 -4.54
C VAL A 104 -13.11 -3.77 -4.07
N ARG A 105 -12.80 -3.89 -2.78
CA ARG A 105 -11.46 -3.60 -2.25
C ARG A 105 -10.39 -4.45 -2.93
N LEU A 106 -10.67 -5.73 -3.12
CA LEU A 106 -9.76 -6.65 -3.81
C LEU A 106 -9.53 -6.22 -5.27
N ALA A 107 -10.60 -5.78 -5.96
CA ALA A 107 -10.52 -5.31 -7.35
C ALA A 107 -9.72 -4.00 -7.48
N PHE A 108 -9.72 -3.14 -6.47
CA PHE A 108 -8.90 -1.91 -6.47
C PHE A 108 -7.41 -2.17 -6.30
N GLN A 109 -7.01 -3.33 -5.79
CA GLN A 109 -5.60 -3.65 -5.54
C GLN A 109 -4.73 -3.56 -6.81
N PRO A 110 -5.11 -4.18 -7.96
CA PRO A 110 -4.35 -4.00 -9.20
C PRO A 110 -4.27 -2.56 -9.66
N LEU A 111 -5.31 -1.78 -9.40
CA LEU A 111 -5.35 -0.37 -9.76
C LEU A 111 -4.31 0.45 -8.99
N PHE A 112 -4.15 0.18 -7.70
CA PHE A 112 -3.11 0.81 -6.88
C PHE A 112 -1.71 0.39 -7.32
N ILE A 113 -1.52 -0.87 -7.69
CA ILE A 113 -0.25 -1.37 -8.24
C ILE A 113 0.11 -0.63 -9.52
N TYR A 114 -0.84 -0.47 -10.42
CA TYR A 114 -0.66 0.30 -11.65
C TYR A 114 -0.32 1.77 -11.36
N TRP A 115 -1.00 2.38 -10.41
CA TRP A 115 -0.75 3.77 -10.00
C TRP A 115 0.68 3.95 -9.48
N ALA A 116 1.13 3.06 -8.58
CA ALA A 116 2.49 3.07 -8.07
C ALA A 116 3.52 2.95 -9.20
N TRP A 117 3.28 2.03 -10.14
CA TRP A 117 4.14 1.85 -11.31
C TRP A 117 4.20 3.10 -12.19
N TRP A 118 3.05 3.70 -12.46
CA TRP A 118 2.97 4.85 -13.35
C TRP A 118 3.70 6.08 -12.81
N VAL A 119 3.55 6.38 -11.54
CA VAL A 119 4.23 7.52 -10.91
C VAL A 119 5.74 7.29 -10.76
N GLY A 120 6.17 6.04 -10.66
CA GLY A 120 7.58 5.67 -10.57
C GLY A 120 8.34 5.72 -11.89
N ARG A 121 7.63 5.75 -13.02
CA ARG A 121 8.22 5.81 -14.35
C ARG A 121 8.78 7.18 -14.71
N GLU A 122 8.49 8.21 -13.95
CA GLU A 122 9.01 9.55 -14.24
C GLU A 122 10.53 9.53 -14.16
N SER A 123 11.18 9.69 -15.32
CA SER A 123 12.64 9.73 -15.41
C SER A 123 13.20 10.87 -14.57
N ALA A 124 14.31 10.62 -13.88
CA ALA A 124 15.10 11.69 -13.30
C ALA A 124 15.43 12.72 -14.42
N PRO A 125 15.44 14.02 -14.12
CA PRO A 125 15.84 15.00 -15.11
C PRO A 125 17.19 14.59 -15.67
N LYS A 126 17.29 14.48 -17.00
CA LYS A 126 18.57 14.33 -17.65
C LYS A 126 19.33 15.60 -17.32
N PHE A 127 20.39 15.48 -16.54
CA PHE A 127 21.38 16.55 -16.48
C PHE A 127 21.94 16.62 -17.90
N GLU A 128 21.52 17.63 -18.66
CA GLU A 128 22.25 17.98 -19.86
C GLU A 128 23.65 18.40 -19.41
N THR A 129 24.59 17.50 -19.61
CA THR A 129 26.01 17.88 -19.57
C THR A 129 26.22 18.80 -20.74
N ALA A 130 26.29 20.06 -20.44
CA ALA A 130 26.66 21.08 -21.41
C ALA A 130 28.07 20.85 -21.97
#